data_dd44313dbe3e580d693485265544cc98
#
_entry.id   dd44313dbe3e580d693485265544cc98
#
_cell.length_a   1.000
_cell.length_b   1.000
_cell.length_c   1.000
_cell.angle_alpha   90.00
_cell.angle_beta   90.00
_cell.angle_gamma   90.00
#
_symmetry.space_group_name_H-M   'P 1'
#
loop_
_entity.id
_entity.type
_entity.pdbx_description
1 polymer ?
#
loop_
_entity_poly.entity_id
_entity_poly.type
_entity_poly.pdbx_seq_one_letter_code
_entity_poly.pdbx_strand_id
1 'polypeptide(L)'
;MKKFSLIVLSVCIVASIVSAQTKEVVAIRKYTRDNMASMVGEFISFLSIPNVASDSVNIPGNTGFIMQMMKKRGIENIRLLYAVSKATPPAIYGEVNVPGAKRTIFFYAHYDGQPVNPDQWAKGLSPFEPKLFSESIERNGKNIPFPKDSVFNLEWRIYCRSSSDDKAGVVAILNAFEAVRQSGMQLTSNLKFFFEGEEEAGSPHLQEIMQQHGSLLQSDLWIICDGPVHQSGKKQIVFGVRGDAHLELTVYASKRPLHSGHYGNWAPNPAMMLAKLLSSMKDDNGRVTIKGFYDDVTPLTATEKTALDKVPVADDQLKEELGIAATETPGLRLNEAINLPSLNINGMQSGNIGKMASNQIPTTASAVIDLRLVLGNDWERQQQKVIEHI
;
A
#
# COMPACT_ATOMS: atom_id res chain seq x y z
N MET A 1 35.04 -23.58 67.17
CA MET A 1 34.16 -22.48 66.65
C MET A 1 34.01 -22.68 65.19
N LYS A 2 32.89 -23.29 64.72
CA LYS A 2 32.60 -23.57 63.35
C LYS A 2 31.85 -22.37 62.77
N LYS A 3 32.41 -21.69 61.76
CA LYS A 3 31.71 -20.63 61.06
C LYS A 3 30.74 -21.26 60.06
N PHE A 4 29.44 -21.10 60.27
CA PHE A 4 28.42 -21.40 59.31
C PHE A 4 28.39 -20.28 58.26
N SER A 5 28.84 -20.58 57.05
CA SER A 5 28.63 -19.71 55.91
C SER A 5 27.23 -19.92 55.36
N LEU A 6 26.39 -18.92 55.56
CA LEU A 6 25.02 -18.85 54.97
C LEU A 6 25.21 -18.48 53.50
N ILE A 7 25.11 -19.46 52.62
CA ILE A 7 24.99 -19.20 51.18
C ILE A 7 23.54 -18.78 50.94
N VAL A 8 23.34 -17.49 50.80
CA VAL A 8 22.08 -16.94 50.27
C VAL A 8 22.07 -17.23 48.78
N LEU A 9 21.35 -18.28 48.43
CA LEU A 9 21.02 -18.59 47.03
C LEU A 9 20.02 -17.54 46.54
N SER A 10 20.54 -16.44 45.98
CA SER A 10 19.74 -15.50 45.20
C SER A 10 19.24 -16.23 43.95
N VAL A 11 18.05 -16.83 44.07
CA VAL A 11 17.27 -17.24 42.92
C VAL A 11 16.81 -15.95 42.25
N CYS A 12 17.58 -15.48 41.28
CA CYS A 12 17.12 -14.54 40.29
C CYS A 12 16.01 -15.23 39.50
N ILE A 13 14.77 -15.06 39.99
CA ILE A 13 13.59 -15.28 39.17
C ILE A 13 13.65 -14.21 38.09
N VAL A 14 14.33 -14.54 36.99
CA VAL A 14 14.11 -13.87 35.74
C VAL A 14 12.65 -14.19 35.42
N ALA A 15 11.74 -13.35 35.91
CA ALA A 15 10.38 -13.29 35.41
C ALA A 15 10.52 -12.91 33.93
N SER A 16 10.71 -13.92 33.09
CA SER A 16 10.38 -13.81 31.68
C SER A 16 8.96 -13.23 31.70
N ILE A 17 8.82 -11.98 31.32
CA ILE A 17 7.54 -11.40 30.98
C ILE A 17 7.14 -12.15 29.71
N VAL A 18 6.72 -13.39 29.87
CA VAL A 18 5.84 -14.06 28.95
C VAL A 18 4.60 -13.19 29.04
N SER A 19 4.41 -12.31 28.08
CA SER A 19 3.17 -11.58 27.91
C SER A 19 2.08 -12.66 27.81
N ALA A 20 1.51 -13.02 28.93
CA ALA A 20 0.45 -14.02 29.00
C ALA A 20 -0.68 -13.44 28.15
N GLN A 21 -0.92 -14.07 27.01
CA GLN A 21 -2.04 -13.66 26.15
C GLN A 21 -3.30 -13.79 26.96
N THR A 22 -4.14 -12.75 26.93
CA THR A 22 -5.42 -12.82 27.61
C THR A 22 -6.26 -13.97 27.05
N LYS A 23 -7.21 -14.49 27.86
CA LYS A 23 -8.09 -15.59 27.42
C LYS A 23 -8.80 -15.25 26.12
N GLU A 24 -9.16 -13.97 25.93
CA GLU A 24 -9.84 -13.45 24.74
C GLU A 24 -8.92 -13.55 23.52
N VAL A 25 -7.68 -13.15 23.62
CA VAL A 25 -6.71 -13.24 22.51
C VAL A 25 -6.49 -14.69 22.10
N VAL A 26 -6.43 -15.62 23.09
CA VAL A 26 -6.34 -17.06 22.80
C VAL A 26 -7.59 -17.55 22.07
N ALA A 27 -8.78 -17.12 22.51
CA ALA A 27 -10.06 -17.48 21.89
C ALA A 27 -10.16 -16.93 20.45
N ILE A 28 -9.76 -15.66 20.20
CA ILE A 28 -9.72 -15.04 18.88
C ILE A 28 -8.81 -15.86 17.94
N ARG A 29 -7.60 -16.17 18.38
CA ARG A 29 -6.65 -16.96 17.58
C ARG A 29 -7.15 -18.37 17.29
N LYS A 30 -7.79 -18.98 18.26
CA LYS A 30 -8.41 -20.30 18.08
C LYS A 30 -9.52 -20.22 17.03
N TYR A 31 -10.44 -19.28 17.17
CA TYR A 31 -11.52 -19.09 16.21
C TYR A 31 -11.00 -18.87 14.79
N THR A 32 -10.03 -17.97 14.62
CA THR A 32 -9.42 -17.71 13.30
C THR A 32 -8.82 -18.96 12.69
N ARG A 33 -8.04 -19.73 13.46
CA ARG A 33 -7.43 -20.97 12.98
C ARG A 33 -8.47 -22.03 12.59
N ASP A 34 -9.48 -22.22 13.45
CA ASP A 34 -10.51 -23.25 13.24
C ASP A 34 -11.43 -22.93 12.04
N ASN A 35 -11.52 -21.65 11.63
CA ASN A 35 -12.35 -21.16 10.54
C ASN A 35 -11.56 -20.71 9.30
N MET A 36 -10.24 -20.92 9.27
CA MET A 36 -9.37 -20.40 8.20
C MET A 36 -9.83 -20.85 6.81
N ALA A 37 -10.20 -22.11 6.62
CA ALA A 37 -10.68 -22.63 5.33
C ALA A 37 -11.92 -21.89 4.84
N SER A 38 -12.88 -21.60 5.74
CA SER A 38 -14.08 -20.83 5.41
C SER A 38 -13.76 -19.38 5.07
N MET A 39 -12.87 -18.76 5.85
CA MET A 39 -12.43 -17.37 5.63
C MET A 39 -11.71 -17.23 4.28
N VAL A 40 -10.81 -18.14 3.96
CA VAL A 40 -10.10 -18.15 2.67
C VAL A 40 -11.07 -18.47 1.52
N GLY A 41 -12.02 -19.38 1.70
CA GLY A 41 -13.05 -19.68 0.71
C GLY A 41 -13.94 -18.45 0.38
N GLU A 42 -14.35 -17.69 1.39
CA GLU A 42 -15.07 -16.43 1.22
C GLU A 42 -14.20 -15.40 0.48
N PHE A 43 -12.92 -15.31 0.84
CA PHE A 43 -11.96 -14.40 0.17
C PHE A 43 -11.74 -14.75 -1.31
N ILE A 44 -11.53 -16.02 -1.63
CA ILE A 44 -11.39 -16.50 -3.01
C ILE A 44 -12.62 -16.12 -3.84
N SER A 45 -13.81 -16.35 -3.29
CA SER A 45 -15.07 -15.99 -3.97
C SER A 45 -15.16 -14.49 -4.23
N PHE A 46 -14.73 -13.67 -3.29
CA PHE A 46 -14.69 -12.22 -3.43
C PHE A 46 -13.64 -11.76 -4.44
N LEU A 47 -12.46 -12.38 -4.46
CA LEU A 47 -11.40 -12.08 -5.44
C LEU A 47 -11.80 -12.38 -6.88
N SER A 48 -12.66 -13.38 -7.08
CA SER A 48 -13.10 -13.78 -8.42
C SER A 48 -14.05 -12.78 -9.08
N ILE A 49 -14.52 -11.75 -8.37
CA ILE A 49 -15.35 -10.69 -8.93
C ILE A 49 -14.43 -9.57 -9.45
N PRO A 50 -14.41 -9.25 -10.76
CA PRO A 50 -13.66 -8.11 -11.28
C PRO A 50 -14.04 -6.81 -10.56
N ASN A 51 -13.06 -5.92 -10.33
CA ASN A 51 -13.27 -4.78 -9.44
C ASN A 51 -12.56 -3.49 -9.86
N VAL A 52 -12.28 -3.32 -11.14
CA VAL A 52 -11.78 -2.02 -11.63
C VAL A 52 -12.88 -0.97 -11.45
N ALA A 53 -12.55 0.20 -10.89
CA ALA A 53 -13.54 1.24 -10.56
C ALA A 53 -14.44 1.65 -11.75
N SER A 54 -13.90 1.67 -12.97
CA SER A 54 -14.66 1.97 -14.19
C SER A 54 -15.55 0.83 -14.69
N ASP A 55 -15.49 -0.35 -14.07
CA ASP A 55 -16.31 -1.53 -14.46
C ASP A 55 -17.69 -1.48 -13.81
N SER A 56 -18.59 -0.72 -14.43
CA SER A 56 -19.98 -0.56 -13.95
C SER A 56 -20.79 -1.87 -13.91
N VAL A 57 -20.34 -2.92 -14.59
CA VAL A 57 -21.02 -4.23 -14.62
C VAL A 57 -20.70 -5.04 -13.36
N ASN A 58 -19.44 -5.05 -12.93
CA ASN A 58 -18.98 -5.91 -11.82
C ASN A 58 -18.96 -5.18 -10.47
N ILE A 59 -18.93 -3.86 -10.42
CA ILE A 59 -18.99 -3.08 -9.17
C ILE A 59 -20.22 -3.45 -8.31
N PRO A 60 -21.45 -3.57 -8.85
CA PRO A 60 -22.61 -4.03 -8.07
C PRO A 60 -22.44 -5.43 -7.46
N GLY A 61 -21.71 -6.32 -8.12
CA GLY A 61 -21.35 -7.63 -7.58
C GLY A 61 -20.46 -7.53 -6.35
N ASN A 62 -19.45 -6.64 -6.40
CA ASN A 62 -18.56 -6.38 -5.27
C ASN A 62 -19.33 -5.78 -4.08
N THR A 63 -20.12 -4.73 -4.31
CA THR A 63 -20.90 -4.10 -3.22
C THR A 63 -21.89 -5.07 -2.59
N GLY A 64 -22.60 -5.86 -3.41
CA GLY A 64 -23.53 -6.89 -2.94
C GLY A 64 -22.84 -7.95 -2.09
N PHE A 65 -21.65 -8.41 -2.51
CA PHE A 65 -20.88 -9.41 -1.77
C PHE A 65 -20.41 -8.85 -0.41
N ILE A 66 -19.88 -7.63 -0.37
CA ILE A 66 -19.44 -6.98 0.89
C ILE A 66 -20.64 -6.78 1.83
N MET A 67 -21.76 -6.28 1.34
CA MET A 67 -22.96 -6.09 2.17
C MET A 67 -23.47 -7.42 2.76
N GLN A 68 -23.37 -8.52 2.02
CA GLN A 68 -23.68 -9.86 2.53
C GLN A 68 -22.69 -10.30 3.62
N MET A 69 -21.38 -10.09 3.42
CA MET A 69 -20.37 -10.38 4.44
C MET A 69 -20.62 -9.59 5.73
N MET A 70 -20.97 -8.30 5.61
CA MET A 70 -21.28 -7.44 6.76
C MET A 70 -22.54 -7.91 7.48
N LYS A 71 -23.62 -8.20 6.73
CA LYS A 71 -24.89 -8.67 7.29
C LYS A 71 -24.74 -10.01 8.03
N LYS A 72 -24.01 -10.96 7.45
CA LYS A 72 -23.69 -12.26 8.08
C LYS A 72 -23.00 -12.09 9.44
N ARG A 73 -22.20 -11.04 9.59
CA ARG A 73 -21.46 -10.71 10.81
C ARG A 73 -22.24 -9.84 11.80
N GLY A 74 -23.52 -9.52 11.52
CA GLY A 74 -24.37 -8.72 12.39
C GLY A 74 -23.99 -7.24 12.44
N ILE A 75 -23.35 -6.72 11.39
CA ILE A 75 -23.16 -5.29 11.20
C ILE A 75 -24.50 -4.70 10.76
N GLU A 76 -24.85 -3.55 11.34
CA GLU A 76 -26.14 -2.90 11.16
C GLU A 76 -26.03 -1.64 10.28
N ASN A 77 -27.18 -1.05 9.95
CA ASN A 77 -27.29 0.18 9.15
C ASN A 77 -26.46 0.18 7.86
N ILE A 78 -26.34 -1.01 7.23
CA ILE A 78 -25.56 -1.18 6.01
C ILE A 78 -26.21 -0.40 4.88
N ARG A 79 -25.44 0.48 4.22
CA ARG A 79 -25.91 1.30 3.11
C ARG A 79 -24.82 1.66 2.12
N LEU A 80 -25.21 1.97 0.90
CA LEU A 80 -24.32 2.51 -0.12
C LEU A 80 -24.35 4.04 -0.04
N LEU A 81 -23.20 4.66 0.00
CA LEU A 81 -23.01 6.10 -0.01
C LEU A 81 -22.51 6.50 -1.39
N TYR A 82 -23.29 7.31 -2.08
CA TYR A 82 -22.99 7.79 -3.43
C TYR A 82 -22.57 9.26 -3.40
N ALA A 83 -21.73 9.64 -4.35
CA ALA A 83 -21.60 11.03 -4.76
C ALA A 83 -22.91 11.53 -5.43
N VAL A 84 -23.03 12.83 -5.66
CA VAL A 84 -24.25 13.42 -6.27
C VAL A 84 -24.59 12.79 -7.61
N SER A 85 -23.57 12.49 -8.41
CA SER A 85 -23.74 11.91 -9.74
C SER A 85 -24.34 10.50 -9.75
N LYS A 86 -24.24 9.74 -8.66
CA LYS A 86 -24.64 8.31 -8.54
C LYS A 86 -24.08 7.37 -9.62
N ALA A 87 -23.28 7.89 -10.54
CA ALA A 87 -22.66 7.12 -11.63
C ALA A 87 -21.31 6.51 -11.22
N THR A 88 -20.82 6.84 -10.06
CA THR A 88 -19.54 6.41 -9.50
C THR A 88 -19.70 5.17 -8.64
N PRO A 89 -18.66 4.36 -8.46
CA PRO A 89 -18.67 3.31 -7.45
C PRO A 89 -19.01 3.90 -6.07
N PRO A 90 -20.02 3.35 -5.37
CA PRO A 90 -20.39 3.87 -4.06
C PRO A 90 -19.38 3.42 -2.99
N ALA A 91 -19.23 4.21 -1.93
CA ALA A 91 -18.67 3.68 -0.70
C ALA A 91 -19.73 2.85 0.07
N ILE A 92 -19.27 1.83 0.79
CA ILE A 92 -20.14 0.97 1.59
C ILE A 92 -19.94 1.32 3.07
N TYR A 93 -21.02 1.62 3.74
CA TYR A 93 -21.04 1.94 5.18
C TYR A 93 -21.78 0.89 5.96
N GLY A 94 -21.34 0.66 7.20
CA GLY A 94 -22.07 -0.09 8.22
C GLY A 94 -21.56 0.22 9.61
N GLU A 95 -22.32 -0.13 10.64
CA GLU A 95 -21.96 0.18 12.02
C GLU A 95 -22.36 -0.90 13.02
N VAL A 96 -21.71 -0.88 14.17
CA VAL A 96 -22.06 -1.64 15.36
C VAL A 96 -22.12 -0.67 16.53
N ASN A 97 -23.30 -0.46 17.06
CA ASN A 97 -23.53 0.40 18.21
C ASN A 97 -23.42 -0.40 19.51
N VAL A 98 -22.59 0.07 20.43
CA VAL A 98 -22.34 -0.57 21.72
C VAL A 98 -22.96 0.28 22.84
N PRO A 99 -23.92 -0.26 23.61
CA PRO A 99 -24.55 0.49 24.68
C PRO A 99 -23.54 1.03 25.70
N GLY A 100 -23.57 2.34 25.94
CA GLY A 100 -22.67 3.02 26.87
C GLY A 100 -21.27 3.31 26.34
N ALA A 101 -20.96 2.99 25.07
CA ALA A 101 -19.69 3.33 24.45
C ALA A 101 -19.52 4.85 24.38
N LYS A 102 -18.31 5.30 24.72
CA LYS A 102 -17.91 6.73 24.68
C LYS A 102 -17.03 7.07 23.50
N ARG A 103 -16.58 6.07 22.74
CA ARG A 103 -15.69 6.20 21.61
C ARG A 103 -16.23 5.45 20.40
N THR A 104 -15.87 5.96 19.24
CA THR A 104 -16.19 5.34 17.96
C THR A 104 -14.90 5.12 17.18
N ILE A 105 -14.65 3.89 16.75
CA ILE A 105 -13.52 3.51 15.92
C ILE A 105 -14.03 3.25 14.51
N PHE A 106 -13.37 3.83 13.54
CA PHE A 106 -13.71 3.72 12.13
C PHE A 106 -12.68 2.86 11.40
N PHE A 107 -13.11 1.86 10.66
CA PHE A 107 -12.26 1.02 9.83
C PHE A 107 -12.49 1.35 8.36
N TYR A 108 -11.39 1.61 7.66
CA TYR A 108 -11.36 1.89 6.23
C TYR A 108 -10.56 0.82 5.50
N ALA A 109 -11.03 0.44 4.34
CA ALA A 109 -10.34 -0.29 3.28
C ALA A 109 -10.98 0.07 1.94
N HIS A 110 -10.38 -0.30 0.81
CA HIS A 110 -11.04 -0.13 -0.48
C HIS A 110 -11.30 -1.47 -1.19
N TYR A 111 -12.27 -1.48 -2.09
CA TYR A 111 -12.66 -2.73 -2.77
C TYR A 111 -12.43 -2.71 -4.28
N ASP A 112 -12.10 -1.56 -4.86
CA ASP A 112 -11.66 -1.48 -6.25
C ASP A 112 -10.20 -1.94 -6.41
N GLY A 113 -9.73 -1.98 -7.62
CA GLY A 113 -8.38 -2.39 -7.96
C GLY A 113 -7.89 -1.73 -9.23
N GLN A 114 -6.57 -1.64 -9.37
CA GLN A 114 -5.92 -1.10 -10.55
C GLN A 114 -6.40 -1.79 -11.84
N PRO A 115 -6.48 -1.06 -12.95
CA PRO A 115 -6.71 -1.65 -14.27
C PRO A 115 -5.75 -2.80 -14.55
N VAL A 116 -6.21 -3.79 -15.28
CA VAL A 116 -5.43 -5.00 -15.58
C VAL A 116 -5.15 -5.14 -17.06
N ASN A 117 -3.92 -5.57 -17.38
CA ASN A 117 -3.57 -6.09 -18.69
C ASN A 117 -3.22 -7.58 -18.53
N PRO A 118 -4.06 -8.52 -18.99
CA PRO A 118 -3.81 -9.94 -18.84
C PRO A 118 -2.49 -10.43 -19.43
N ASP A 119 -1.98 -9.78 -20.47
CA ASP A 119 -0.72 -10.14 -21.13
C ASP A 119 0.52 -9.85 -20.27
N GLN A 120 0.38 -9.04 -19.22
CA GLN A 120 1.45 -8.72 -18.27
C GLN A 120 1.50 -9.69 -17.07
N TRP A 121 0.55 -10.64 -16.98
CA TRP A 121 0.52 -11.61 -15.90
C TRP A 121 1.46 -12.79 -16.20
N ALA A 122 2.07 -13.32 -15.14
CA ALA A 122 2.94 -14.48 -15.27
C ALA A 122 2.16 -15.67 -15.87
N LYS A 123 2.88 -16.53 -16.64
CA LYS A 123 2.27 -17.67 -17.32
C LYS A 123 1.47 -18.55 -16.36
N GLY A 124 0.21 -18.77 -16.67
CA GLY A 124 -0.72 -19.58 -15.87
C GLY A 124 -1.46 -18.81 -14.77
N LEU A 125 -1.24 -17.50 -14.67
CA LEU A 125 -2.02 -16.60 -13.83
C LEU A 125 -2.99 -15.77 -14.67
N SER A 126 -4.08 -15.36 -14.03
CA SER A 126 -5.10 -14.49 -14.59
C SER A 126 -5.56 -13.50 -13.51
N PRO A 127 -5.91 -12.25 -13.89
CA PRO A 127 -6.23 -11.20 -12.92
C PRO A 127 -7.30 -11.56 -11.89
N PHE A 128 -8.36 -12.28 -12.30
CA PHE A 128 -9.51 -12.58 -11.45
C PHE A 128 -9.76 -14.08 -11.25
N GLU A 129 -8.71 -14.89 -11.43
CA GLU A 129 -8.70 -16.32 -11.13
C GLU A 129 -7.70 -16.58 -9.98
N PRO A 130 -8.12 -16.58 -8.73
CA PRO A 130 -7.22 -16.76 -7.60
C PRO A 130 -6.47 -18.09 -7.68
N LYS A 131 -5.14 -18.04 -7.53
CA LYS A 131 -4.27 -19.22 -7.48
C LYS A 131 -3.47 -19.20 -6.19
N LEU A 132 -3.35 -20.37 -5.56
CA LEU A 132 -2.54 -20.56 -4.35
C LEU A 132 -1.19 -21.14 -4.72
N PHE A 133 -0.12 -20.58 -4.17
CA PHE A 133 1.25 -21.05 -4.34
C PHE A 133 1.88 -21.40 -3.00
N SER A 134 2.78 -22.39 -3.01
CA SER A 134 3.48 -22.88 -1.81
C SER A 134 4.42 -21.85 -1.18
N GLU A 135 4.83 -20.85 -1.93
CA GLU A 135 5.62 -19.67 -1.56
C GLU A 135 5.58 -18.65 -2.70
N SER A 136 6.38 -17.58 -2.64
CA SER A 136 6.41 -16.60 -3.72
C SER A 136 6.94 -17.18 -5.04
N ILE A 137 6.47 -16.66 -6.18
CA ILE A 137 6.91 -17.10 -7.51
C ILE A 137 8.41 -16.85 -7.68
N GLU A 138 8.91 -15.76 -7.13
CA GLU A 138 10.32 -15.36 -7.15
C GLU A 138 11.22 -16.39 -6.44
N ARG A 139 10.67 -17.14 -5.48
CA ARG A 139 11.33 -18.25 -4.78
C ARG A 139 10.97 -19.62 -5.36
N ASN A 140 10.48 -19.65 -6.62
CA ASN A 140 10.05 -20.87 -7.30
C ASN A 140 8.87 -21.59 -6.66
N GLY A 141 7.97 -20.85 -6.01
CA GLY A 141 6.70 -21.34 -5.48
C GLY A 141 5.92 -22.14 -6.51
N LYS A 142 5.28 -23.24 -6.08
CA LYS A 142 4.47 -24.11 -6.94
C LYS A 142 3.00 -23.83 -6.74
N ASN A 143 2.24 -23.80 -7.83
CA ASN A 143 0.79 -23.77 -7.74
C ASN A 143 0.29 -25.02 -7.01
N ILE A 144 -0.50 -24.83 -5.96
CA ILE A 144 -1.07 -25.89 -5.12
C ILE A 144 -2.58 -25.69 -5.02
N PRO A 145 -3.35 -26.78 -4.79
CA PRO A 145 -4.79 -26.64 -4.58
C PRO A 145 -5.07 -25.93 -3.26
N PHE A 146 -6.18 -25.19 -3.19
CA PHE A 146 -6.67 -24.65 -1.93
C PHE A 146 -7.04 -25.79 -0.99
N PRO A 147 -6.52 -25.79 0.26
CA PRO A 147 -6.84 -26.83 1.23
C PRO A 147 -8.31 -26.78 1.63
N LYS A 148 -8.87 -27.96 1.88
CA LYS A 148 -10.25 -28.09 2.38
C LYS A 148 -10.33 -28.03 3.90
N ASP A 149 -9.21 -28.20 4.59
CA ASP A 149 -9.05 -28.06 6.03
C ASP A 149 -8.49 -26.68 6.40
N SER A 150 -8.43 -26.41 7.70
CA SER A 150 -7.95 -25.11 8.21
C SER A 150 -6.43 -25.08 8.45
N VAL A 151 -5.65 -25.95 7.81
CA VAL A 151 -4.20 -25.97 7.93
C VAL A 151 -3.58 -25.16 6.80
N PHE A 152 -3.12 -23.96 7.13
CA PHE A 152 -2.49 -23.04 6.18
C PHE A 152 -1.06 -22.73 6.62
N ASN A 153 -0.13 -22.75 5.66
CA ASN A 153 1.23 -22.29 5.87
C ASN A 153 1.27 -20.76 5.62
N LEU A 154 1.94 -20.05 6.51
CA LEU A 154 2.07 -18.58 6.41
C LEU A 154 2.92 -18.14 5.21
N GLU A 155 3.75 -19.03 4.66
CA GLU A 155 4.56 -18.75 3.47
C GLU A 155 3.76 -18.88 2.15
N TRP A 156 2.56 -19.45 2.19
CA TRP A 156 1.73 -19.56 1.00
C TRP A 156 1.28 -18.17 0.50
N ARG A 157 1.13 -18.05 -0.82
CA ARG A 157 0.75 -16.80 -1.48
C ARG A 157 -0.46 -17.02 -2.37
N ILE A 158 -1.43 -16.10 -2.31
CA ILE A 158 -2.57 -16.05 -3.22
C ILE A 158 -2.28 -15.00 -4.27
N TYR A 159 -2.24 -15.40 -5.53
CA TYR A 159 -2.07 -14.51 -6.67
C TYR A 159 -3.41 -14.23 -7.33
N CYS A 160 -3.82 -12.98 -7.30
CA CYS A 160 -5.03 -12.43 -7.91
C CYS A 160 -4.98 -10.91 -7.84
N ARG A 161 -5.69 -10.19 -8.71
CA ARG A 161 -5.88 -8.73 -8.51
C ARG A 161 -6.56 -8.51 -7.15
N SER A 162 -6.13 -7.50 -6.43
CA SER A 162 -6.64 -7.10 -5.10
C SER A 162 -6.50 -8.17 -3.99
N SER A 163 -5.66 -9.20 -4.19
CA SER A 163 -5.39 -10.19 -3.14
C SER A 163 -4.53 -9.65 -2.00
N SER A 164 -3.95 -8.46 -2.16
CA SER A 164 -3.27 -7.69 -1.13
C SER A 164 -3.91 -6.30 -1.02
N ASP A 165 -4.03 -5.59 -2.11
CA ASP A 165 -4.45 -4.22 -2.28
C ASP A 165 -5.79 -4.17 -3.03
N ASP A 166 -6.99 -3.93 -2.36
CA ASP A 166 -7.12 -3.99 -0.89
C ASP A 166 -8.35 -4.81 -0.47
N LYS A 167 -8.84 -5.74 -1.33
CA LYS A 167 -9.87 -6.71 -0.90
C LYS A 167 -9.43 -7.53 0.32
N ALA A 168 -8.11 -7.70 0.50
CA ALA A 168 -7.55 -8.35 1.69
C ALA A 168 -7.86 -7.54 2.96
N GLY A 169 -7.72 -6.22 2.93
CA GLY A 169 -8.07 -5.32 4.02
C GLY A 169 -9.54 -5.43 4.41
N VAL A 170 -10.45 -5.39 3.41
CA VAL A 170 -11.90 -5.59 3.63
C VAL A 170 -12.18 -6.90 4.37
N VAL A 171 -11.62 -8.01 3.88
CA VAL A 171 -11.84 -9.34 4.47
C VAL A 171 -11.17 -9.48 5.83
N ALA A 172 -9.98 -8.91 6.01
CA ALA A 172 -9.28 -8.93 7.29
C ALA A 172 -10.04 -8.20 8.39
N ILE A 173 -10.57 -6.99 8.10
CA ILE A 173 -11.41 -6.21 9.02
C ILE A 173 -12.64 -7.03 9.43
N LEU A 174 -13.38 -7.56 8.48
CA LEU A 174 -14.63 -8.27 8.75
C LEU A 174 -14.40 -9.58 9.51
N ASN A 175 -13.33 -10.33 9.19
CA ASN A 175 -12.98 -11.55 9.91
C ASN A 175 -12.43 -11.27 11.30
N ALA A 176 -11.66 -10.18 11.48
CA ALA A 176 -11.19 -9.75 12.79
C ALA A 176 -12.38 -9.37 13.71
N PHE A 177 -13.33 -8.61 13.20
CA PHE A 177 -14.55 -8.27 13.91
C PHE A 177 -15.34 -9.53 14.31
N GLU A 178 -15.53 -10.47 13.38
CA GLU A 178 -16.23 -11.72 13.69
C GLU A 178 -15.49 -12.54 14.75
N ALA A 179 -14.17 -12.68 14.66
CA ALA A 179 -13.38 -13.41 15.64
C ALA A 179 -13.47 -12.78 17.05
N VAL A 180 -13.46 -11.45 17.14
CA VAL A 180 -13.69 -10.73 18.42
C VAL A 180 -15.08 -11.04 18.96
N ARG A 181 -16.11 -10.94 18.14
CA ARG A 181 -17.49 -11.24 18.54
C ARG A 181 -17.67 -12.68 19.04
N GLN A 182 -17.08 -13.64 18.33
CA GLN A 182 -17.17 -15.06 18.67
C GLN A 182 -16.30 -15.47 19.87
N SER A 183 -15.31 -14.64 20.24
CA SER A 183 -14.50 -14.87 21.44
C SER A 183 -15.21 -14.56 22.76
N GLY A 184 -16.39 -13.93 22.69
CA GLY A 184 -17.13 -13.46 23.88
C GLY A 184 -16.57 -12.16 24.48
N MET A 185 -15.59 -11.53 23.83
CA MET A 185 -15.06 -10.23 24.24
C MET A 185 -16.15 -9.16 24.13
N GLN A 186 -16.34 -8.40 25.21
CA GLN A 186 -17.26 -7.27 25.19
C GLN A 186 -16.63 -6.07 24.51
N LEU A 187 -17.31 -5.56 23.49
CA LEU A 187 -16.90 -4.32 22.84
C LEU A 187 -17.16 -3.13 23.78
N THR A 188 -16.23 -2.18 23.81
CA THR A 188 -16.32 -0.95 24.63
C THR A 188 -16.41 0.32 23.79
N SER A 189 -16.32 0.18 22.47
CA SER A 189 -16.39 1.26 21.50
C SER A 189 -17.41 0.92 20.42
N ASN A 190 -18.08 1.93 19.87
CA ASN A 190 -18.82 1.77 18.63
C ASN A 190 -17.82 1.49 17.50
N LEU A 191 -18.24 0.69 16.53
CA LEU A 191 -17.43 0.41 15.34
C LEU A 191 -18.18 0.91 14.11
N LYS A 192 -17.46 1.53 13.19
CA LYS A 192 -17.95 1.91 11.88
C LYS A 192 -17.03 1.32 10.81
N PHE A 193 -17.59 0.97 9.68
CA PHE A 193 -16.92 0.36 8.56
C PHE A 193 -17.20 1.18 7.31
N PHE A 194 -16.16 1.47 6.55
CA PHE A 194 -16.27 2.23 5.31
C PHE A 194 -15.36 1.57 4.26
N PHE A 195 -15.95 1.11 3.19
CA PHE A 195 -15.21 0.47 2.10
C PHE A 195 -15.40 1.31 0.84
N GLU A 196 -14.31 1.93 0.38
CA GLU A 196 -14.28 2.80 -0.80
C GLU A 196 -14.22 1.99 -2.10
N GLY A 197 -14.74 2.56 -3.18
CA GLY A 197 -14.77 1.90 -4.48
C GLY A 197 -14.01 2.61 -5.60
N GLU A 198 -13.24 3.67 -5.30
CA GLU A 198 -12.53 4.48 -6.27
C GLU A 198 -11.11 4.89 -5.81
N GLU A 199 -10.54 4.20 -4.82
CA GLU A 199 -9.22 4.56 -4.28
C GLU A 199 -8.17 4.49 -5.39
N GLU A 200 -8.12 3.42 -6.12
CA GLU A 200 -7.17 3.16 -7.20
C GLU A 200 -7.37 4.05 -8.45
N ALA A 201 -8.50 4.75 -8.49
CA ALA A 201 -8.76 5.81 -9.47
C ALA A 201 -8.38 7.21 -8.93
N GLY A 202 -7.79 7.31 -7.73
CA GLY A 202 -7.41 8.56 -7.06
C GLY A 202 -8.54 9.19 -6.26
N SER A 203 -9.54 8.44 -5.84
CA SER A 203 -10.65 8.87 -4.97
C SER A 203 -11.38 10.15 -5.45
N PRO A 204 -11.73 10.30 -6.73
CA PRO A 204 -12.20 11.57 -7.29
C PRO A 204 -13.49 12.08 -6.63
N HIS A 205 -14.30 11.20 -6.04
CA HIS A 205 -15.57 11.57 -5.42
C HIS A 205 -15.61 11.37 -3.90
N LEU A 206 -14.53 10.91 -3.27
CA LEU A 206 -14.48 10.63 -1.83
C LEU A 206 -14.79 11.89 -1.02
N GLN A 207 -14.21 13.04 -1.38
CA GLN A 207 -14.45 14.30 -0.68
C GLN A 207 -15.93 14.67 -0.68
N GLU A 208 -16.61 14.51 -1.80
CA GLU A 208 -18.04 14.78 -1.93
C GLU A 208 -18.87 13.83 -1.06
N ILE A 209 -18.58 12.53 -1.08
CA ILE A 209 -19.23 11.51 -0.23
C ILE A 209 -19.03 11.88 1.25
N MET A 210 -17.82 12.25 1.65
CA MET A 210 -17.53 12.65 3.02
C MET A 210 -18.26 13.91 3.46
N GLN A 211 -18.37 14.90 2.59
CA GLN A 211 -19.13 16.13 2.87
C GLN A 211 -20.63 15.87 3.02
N GLN A 212 -21.22 15.06 2.14
CA GLN A 212 -22.65 14.72 2.19
C GLN A 212 -23.04 13.90 3.40
N HIS A 213 -22.15 13.02 3.86
CA HIS A 213 -22.41 12.07 4.92
C HIS A 213 -21.60 12.35 6.21
N GLY A 214 -21.05 13.57 6.37
CA GLY A 214 -20.14 13.93 7.44
C GLY A 214 -20.63 13.61 8.85
N SER A 215 -21.93 13.80 9.14
CA SER A 215 -22.51 13.43 10.44
C SER A 215 -22.47 11.91 10.72
N LEU A 216 -22.63 11.10 9.67
CA LEU A 216 -22.56 9.65 9.74
C LEU A 216 -21.11 9.16 9.96
N LEU A 217 -20.14 9.88 9.41
CA LEU A 217 -18.73 9.50 9.39
C LEU A 217 -17.93 10.00 10.60
N GLN A 218 -18.57 10.71 11.55
CA GLN A 218 -17.90 11.16 12.77
C GLN A 218 -17.38 9.99 13.60
N SER A 219 -16.14 10.11 14.10
CA SER A 219 -15.48 9.10 14.92
C SER A 219 -14.30 9.72 15.68
N ASP A 220 -13.78 9.01 16.68
CA ASP A 220 -12.62 9.41 17.46
C ASP A 220 -11.30 8.96 16.82
N LEU A 221 -11.33 7.88 16.03
CA LEU A 221 -10.17 7.26 15.42
C LEU A 221 -10.55 6.59 14.10
N TRP A 222 -9.75 6.84 13.07
CA TRP A 222 -9.77 6.06 11.83
C TRP A 222 -8.58 5.09 11.81
N ILE A 223 -8.85 3.85 11.45
CA ILE A 223 -7.85 2.82 11.18
C ILE A 223 -7.94 2.51 9.69
N ILE A 224 -6.96 2.98 8.93
CA ILE A 224 -6.83 2.73 7.51
C ILE A 224 -6.10 1.40 7.34
N CYS A 225 -6.78 0.40 6.79
CA CYS A 225 -6.24 -0.95 6.60
C CYS A 225 -5.78 -1.17 5.16
N ASP A 226 -5.06 -0.21 4.64
CA ASP A 226 -4.52 -0.16 3.29
C ASP A 226 -3.01 0.09 3.37
N GLY A 227 -2.26 -0.95 3.60
CA GLY A 227 -0.82 -0.86 3.74
C GLY A 227 -0.13 -2.22 3.69
N PRO A 228 1.12 -2.26 3.22
CA PRO A 228 1.85 -3.50 3.06
C PRO A 228 2.15 -4.16 4.40
N VAL A 229 2.19 -5.49 4.40
CA VAL A 229 2.75 -6.25 5.51
C VAL A 229 4.26 -6.04 5.55
N HIS A 230 4.82 -5.78 6.75
CA HIS A 230 6.26 -5.64 6.90
C HIS A 230 6.99 -6.93 6.51
N GLN A 231 8.11 -6.85 5.80
CA GLN A 231 8.88 -7.98 5.27
C GLN A 231 9.29 -8.99 6.36
N SER A 232 9.48 -8.55 7.59
CA SER A 232 9.73 -9.44 8.73
C SER A 232 8.51 -10.26 9.19
N GLY A 233 7.34 -10.09 8.58
CA GLY A 233 6.07 -10.68 9.01
C GLY A 233 5.54 -10.16 10.34
N LYS A 234 6.19 -9.16 10.95
CA LYS A 234 5.71 -8.54 12.19
C LYS A 234 4.59 -7.55 11.89
N LYS A 235 3.67 -7.46 12.82
CA LYS A 235 2.61 -6.45 12.79
C LYS A 235 3.22 -5.06 12.90
N GLN A 236 2.71 -4.13 12.10
CA GLN A 236 3.12 -2.73 12.13
C GLN A 236 1.91 -1.81 12.24
N ILE A 237 2.13 -0.63 12.79
CA ILE A 237 1.22 0.51 12.74
C ILE A 237 1.99 1.65 12.10
N VAL A 238 1.40 2.24 11.08
CA VAL A 238 1.97 3.38 10.35
C VAL A 238 1.18 4.62 10.76
N PHE A 239 1.89 5.67 11.22
CA PHE A 239 1.27 6.89 11.72
C PHE A 239 1.19 8.00 10.68
N GLY A 240 1.57 7.75 9.46
CA GLY A 240 1.50 8.69 8.36
C GLY A 240 2.01 8.08 7.06
N VAL A 241 1.63 8.71 5.96
CA VAL A 241 2.07 8.37 4.61
C VAL A 241 2.78 9.56 4.00
N ARG A 242 3.59 9.30 2.99
CA ARG A 242 4.23 10.38 2.23
C ARG A 242 3.20 11.01 1.29
N GLY A 243 3.26 12.36 1.17
CA GLY A 243 2.56 13.03 0.10
C GLY A 243 3.22 12.75 -1.25
N ASP A 244 2.52 13.10 -2.33
CA ASP A 244 3.05 13.04 -3.68
C ASP A 244 2.68 14.28 -4.49
N ALA A 245 3.52 14.58 -5.48
CA ALA A 245 3.25 15.60 -6.47
C ALA A 245 3.89 15.18 -7.79
N HIS A 246 3.19 15.39 -8.90
CA HIS A 246 3.66 15.01 -10.23
C HIS A 246 3.92 16.23 -11.09
N LEU A 247 4.94 16.12 -11.96
CA LEU A 247 5.20 17.09 -13.02
C LEU A 247 5.38 16.35 -14.34
N GLU A 248 4.78 16.90 -15.38
CA GLU A 248 5.05 16.48 -16.75
C GLU A 248 6.03 17.47 -17.39
N LEU A 249 7.13 16.95 -17.94
CA LEU A 249 8.20 17.73 -18.55
C LEU A 249 8.32 17.37 -20.02
N THR A 250 8.24 18.36 -20.90
CA THR A 250 8.45 18.16 -22.34
C THR A 250 9.51 19.12 -22.88
N VAL A 251 10.53 18.53 -23.49
CA VAL A 251 11.57 19.26 -24.23
C VAL A 251 11.21 19.29 -25.71
N TYR A 252 11.20 20.45 -26.28
CA TYR A 252 10.93 20.69 -27.71
C TYR A 252 12.23 21.02 -28.46
N ALA A 253 12.34 20.53 -29.68
CA ALA A 253 13.48 20.82 -30.56
C ALA A 253 13.00 21.33 -31.95
N SER A 254 13.21 20.56 -33.01
CA SER A 254 12.81 20.98 -34.36
C SER A 254 11.30 20.86 -34.58
N LYS A 255 10.73 21.68 -35.47
CA LYS A 255 9.31 21.65 -35.86
C LYS A 255 8.88 20.36 -36.56
N ARG A 256 9.83 19.60 -37.11
CA ARG A 256 9.61 18.32 -37.79
C ARG A 256 10.78 17.37 -37.51
N PRO A 257 10.61 16.06 -37.62
CA PRO A 257 11.71 15.11 -37.49
C PRO A 257 12.78 15.39 -38.56
N LEU A 258 14.04 15.28 -38.18
CA LEU A 258 15.18 15.55 -39.07
C LEU A 258 15.99 14.27 -39.28
N HIS A 259 16.47 14.05 -40.50
CA HIS A 259 17.34 12.93 -40.80
C HIS A 259 18.69 13.09 -40.08
N SER A 260 19.08 12.14 -39.24
CA SER A 260 20.29 12.24 -38.39
C SER A 260 21.59 12.29 -39.21
N GLY A 261 21.62 11.64 -40.38
CA GLY A 261 22.77 11.69 -41.29
C GLY A 261 23.00 13.06 -41.93
N HIS A 262 22.00 13.92 -42.00
CA HIS A 262 22.11 15.27 -42.56
C HIS A 262 22.24 16.36 -41.49
N TYR A 263 21.63 16.14 -40.32
CA TYR A 263 21.50 17.16 -39.27
C TYR A 263 22.13 16.78 -37.95
N GLY A 264 22.74 15.55 -37.84
CA GLY A 264 23.48 15.14 -36.64
C GLY A 264 24.63 16.09 -36.34
N ASN A 265 24.95 16.29 -35.07
CA ASN A 265 25.92 17.27 -34.54
C ASN A 265 25.53 18.75 -34.77
N TRP A 266 24.53 19.05 -35.59
CA TRP A 266 24.08 20.41 -35.87
C TRP A 266 22.74 20.72 -35.24
N ALA A 267 21.74 19.88 -35.39
CA ALA A 267 20.41 20.06 -34.76
C ALA A 267 20.42 19.52 -33.33
N PRO A 268 19.80 20.22 -32.37
CA PRO A 268 19.65 19.72 -30.99
C PRO A 268 18.77 18.47 -30.98
N ASN A 269 19.15 17.50 -30.13
CA ASN A 269 18.37 16.27 -29.92
C ASN A 269 17.63 16.37 -28.60
N PRO A 270 16.28 16.41 -28.60
CA PRO A 270 15.50 16.61 -27.39
C PRO A 270 15.65 15.46 -26.39
N ALA A 271 15.89 14.23 -26.85
CA ALA A 271 16.15 13.10 -25.97
C ALA A 271 17.44 13.30 -25.14
N MET A 272 18.51 13.78 -25.79
CA MET A 272 19.76 14.10 -25.09
C MET A 272 19.63 15.31 -24.18
N MET A 273 18.84 16.31 -24.57
CA MET A 273 18.57 17.47 -23.73
C MET A 273 17.81 17.05 -22.45
N LEU A 274 16.74 16.26 -22.61
CA LEU A 274 15.96 15.73 -21.49
C LEU A 274 16.83 14.85 -20.58
N ALA A 275 17.62 13.92 -21.14
CA ALA A 275 18.48 13.05 -20.35
C ALA A 275 19.50 13.84 -19.50
N LYS A 276 20.12 14.89 -20.06
CA LYS A 276 21.04 15.78 -19.32
C LYS A 276 20.31 16.53 -18.21
N LEU A 277 19.12 17.03 -18.47
CA LEU A 277 18.33 17.75 -17.48
C LEU A 277 17.96 16.84 -16.31
N LEU A 278 17.41 15.64 -16.58
CA LEU A 278 17.05 14.68 -15.54
C LEU A 278 18.29 14.22 -14.75
N SER A 279 19.42 13.97 -15.42
CA SER A 279 20.67 13.61 -14.77
C SER A 279 21.23 14.73 -13.89
N SER A 280 20.91 16.00 -14.16
CA SER A 280 21.34 17.12 -13.28
C SER A 280 20.55 17.23 -11.98
N MET A 281 19.40 16.54 -11.88
CA MET A 281 18.53 16.61 -10.70
C MET A 281 18.96 15.67 -9.56
N LYS A 282 19.84 14.70 -9.84
CA LYS A 282 20.39 13.77 -8.84
C LYS A 282 21.89 13.58 -9.06
N ASP A 283 22.63 13.32 -7.97
CA ASP A 283 24.03 12.92 -8.03
C ASP A 283 24.17 11.38 -8.15
N ASP A 284 25.40 10.94 -8.29
CA ASP A 284 25.75 9.51 -8.40
C ASP A 284 25.45 8.68 -7.13
N ASN A 285 25.13 9.32 -6.02
CA ASN A 285 24.72 8.69 -4.78
C ASN A 285 23.20 8.74 -4.56
N GLY A 286 22.42 9.10 -5.59
CA GLY A 286 20.95 9.17 -5.54
C GLY A 286 20.40 10.38 -4.78
N ARG A 287 21.26 11.31 -4.32
CA ARG A 287 20.81 12.52 -3.64
C ARG A 287 20.30 13.55 -4.65
N VAL A 288 19.14 14.13 -4.38
CA VAL A 288 18.58 15.20 -5.22
C VAL A 288 19.43 16.47 -5.06
N THR A 289 19.88 17.01 -6.20
CA THR A 289 20.79 18.17 -6.30
C THR A 289 20.06 19.49 -6.51
N ILE A 290 18.74 19.46 -6.66
CA ILE A 290 17.91 20.66 -6.80
C ILE A 290 18.06 21.54 -5.56
N LYS A 291 18.36 22.81 -5.78
CA LYS A 291 18.60 23.78 -4.71
C LYS A 291 17.42 23.83 -3.73
N GLY A 292 17.70 23.67 -2.43
CA GLY A 292 16.70 23.77 -1.38
C GLY A 292 15.75 22.57 -1.28
N PHE A 293 15.96 21.50 -2.03
CA PHE A 293 15.04 20.35 -2.07
C PHE A 293 14.74 19.76 -0.70
N TYR A 294 15.70 19.78 0.22
CA TYR A 294 15.58 19.22 1.58
C TYR A 294 15.35 20.28 2.66
N ASP A 295 15.30 21.58 2.33
CA ASP A 295 15.33 22.66 3.34
C ASP A 295 14.08 22.70 4.23
N ASP A 296 12.93 22.30 3.69
CA ASP A 296 11.65 22.32 4.39
C ASP A 296 11.35 21.03 5.19
N VAL A 297 12.27 20.07 5.18
CA VAL A 297 12.06 18.77 5.87
C VAL A 297 12.05 19.00 7.39
N THR A 298 10.95 18.63 8.04
CA THR A 298 10.87 18.61 9.50
C THR A 298 11.68 17.43 10.04
N PRO A 299 12.71 17.67 10.86
CA PRO A 299 13.51 16.60 11.42
C PRO A 299 12.69 15.66 12.32
N LEU A 300 12.97 14.36 12.23
CA LEU A 300 12.40 13.39 13.16
C LEU A 300 12.76 13.72 14.61
N THR A 301 11.78 13.63 15.50
CA THR A 301 11.97 13.74 16.95
C THR A 301 12.80 12.59 17.51
N ALA A 302 13.32 12.72 18.72
CA ALA A 302 14.04 11.65 19.40
C ALA A 302 13.16 10.40 19.62
N THR A 303 11.86 10.60 19.85
CA THR A 303 10.89 9.50 20.02
C THR A 303 10.70 8.73 18.72
N GLU A 304 10.53 9.44 17.58
CA GLU A 304 10.39 8.83 16.25
C GLU A 304 11.66 8.08 15.85
N LYS A 305 12.83 8.67 16.04
CA LYS A 305 14.12 7.98 15.79
C LYS A 305 14.23 6.69 16.61
N THR A 306 13.91 6.75 17.91
CA THR A 306 13.91 5.56 18.78
C THR A 306 12.90 4.51 18.32
N ALA A 307 11.75 4.91 17.78
CA ALA A 307 10.77 3.99 17.24
C ALA A 307 11.28 3.32 15.94
N LEU A 308 11.87 4.09 15.03
CA LEU A 308 12.47 3.59 13.78
C LEU A 308 13.64 2.63 14.05
N ASP A 309 14.48 2.89 15.06
CA ASP A 309 15.59 2.00 15.45
C ASP A 309 15.10 0.63 15.92
N LYS A 310 13.87 0.52 16.38
CA LYS A 310 13.22 -0.74 16.80
C LYS A 310 12.58 -1.51 15.67
N VAL A 311 12.40 -0.89 14.49
CA VAL A 311 11.85 -1.57 13.33
C VAL A 311 12.88 -2.60 12.84
N PRO A 312 12.47 -3.85 12.59
CA PRO A 312 13.38 -4.86 12.08
C PRO A 312 14.05 -4.42 10.78
N VAL A 313 15.33 -4.64 10.66
CA VAL A 313 16.08 -4.44 9.42
C VAL A 313 15.78 -5.62 8.50
N ALA A 314 15.23 -5.35 7.32
CA ALA A 314 14.90 -6.36 6.31
C ALA A 314 15.46 -6.00 4.91
N ASP A 315 16.37 -5.02 4.86
CA ASP A 315 16.87 -4.46 3.59
C ASP A 315 17.55 -5.50 2.70
N ASP A 316 18.34 -6.40 3.26
CA ASP A 316 19.04 -7.44 2.49
C ASP A 316 18.06 -8.49 1.94
N GLN A 317 17.09 -8.89 2.75
CA GLN A 317 16.01 -9.77 2.31
C GLN A 317 15.18 -9.12 1.19
N LEU A 318 14.88 -7.83 1.33
CA LEU A 318 14.13 -7.08 0.33
C LEU A 318 14.91 -6.91 -0.98
N LYS A 319 16.20 -6.64 -0.91
CA LYS A 319 17.09 -6.60 -2.09
C LYS A 319 17.10 -7.93 -2.85
N GLU A 320 17.21 -9.04 -2.13
CA GLU A 320 17.16 -10.38 -2.71
C GLU A 320 15.79 -10.65 -3.37
N GLU A 321 14.69 -10.35 -2.68
CA GLU A 321 13.33 -10.54 -3.16
C GLU A 321 13.05 -9.71 -4.42
N LEU A 322 13.53 -8.46 -4.45
CA LEU A 322 13.35 -7.54 -5.58
C LEU A 322 14.41 -7.70 -6.68
N GLY A 323 15.44 -8.51 -6.48
CA GLY A 323 16.51 -8.74 -7.45
C GLY A 323 17.41 -7.51 -7.68
N ILE A 324 17.53 -6.60 -6.71
CA ILE A 324 18.38 -5.41 -6.80
C ILE A 324 19.74 -5.63 -6.13
N ALA A 325 20.82 -5.28 -6.86
CA ALA A 325 22.18 -5.46 -6.37
C ALA A 325 22.60 -4.41 -5.34
N ALA A 326 22.12 -3.18 -5.47
CA ALA A 326 22.43 -2.06 -4.60
C ALA A 326 21.25 -1.10 -4.48
N THR A 327 21.12 -0.42 -3.34
CA THR A 327 20.13 0.66 -3.17
C THR A 327 20.61 1.93 -3.89
N GLU A 328 19.68 2.81 -4.28
CA GLU A 328 19.98 4.07 -4.95
C GLU A 328 20.91 4.95 -4.10
N THR A 329 20.66 5.03 -2.79
CA THR A 329 21.50 5.77 -1.85
C THR A 329 22.29 4.79 -0.99
N PRO A 330 23.60 4.62 -1.24
CA PRO A 330 24.42 3.67 -0.48
C PRO A 330 24.42 3.96 1.03
N GLY A 331 24.23 2.92 1.83
CA GLY A 331 24.30 3.00 3.29
C GLY A 331 23.03 3.53 3.97
N LEU A 332 22.02 3.95 3.22
CA LEU A 332 20.74 4.38 3.77
C LEU A 332 19.77 3.20 3.82
N ARG A 333 19.20 2.91 5.00
CA ARG A 333 18.18 1.87 5.16
C ARG A 333 16.84 2.34 4.58
N LEU A 334 15.99 1.42 4.16
CA LEU A 334 14.66 1.74 3.62
C LEU A 334 13.87 2.69 4.55
N ASN A 335 13.82 2.37 5.85
CA ASN A 335 13.10 3.17 6.83
C ASN A 335 13.66 4.58 7.02
N GLU A 336 14.90 4.80 6.71
CA GLU A 336 15.52 6.14 6.71
C GLU A 336 15.24 6.86 5.40
N ALA A 337 15.35 6.16 4.27
CA ALA A 337 15.11 6.70 2.94
C ALA A 337 13.68 7.22 2.76
N ILE A 338 12.67 6.47 3.23
CA ILE A 338 11.26 6.89 3.10
C ILE A 338 10.86 8.07 3.99
N ASN A 339 11.71 8.47 4.94
CA ASN A 339 11.56 9.67 5.76
C ASN A 339 12.24 10.91 5.15
N LEU A 340 12.75 10.80 3.93
CA LEU A 340 13.28 11.91 3.14
C LEU A 340 12.42 12.11 1.88
N PRO A 341 12.31 13.34 1.37
CA PRO A 341 11.65 13.57 0.09
C PRO A 341 12.47 12.92 -1.02
N SER A 342 11.79 12.38 -2.02
CA SER A 342 12.44 11.74 -3.17
C SER A 342 11.91 12.28 -4.49
N LEU A 343 12.73 12.16 -5.52
CA LEU A 343 12.40 12.45 -6.91
C LEU A 343 12.62 11.18 -7.73
N ASN A 344 11.58 10.72 -8.41
CA ASN A 344 11.62 9.58 -9.30
C ASN A 344 11.18 9.97 -10.70
N ILE A 345 11.58 9.18 -11.68
CA ILE A 345 11.13 9.32 -13.07
C ILE A 345 10.23 8.12 -13.37
N ASN A 346 8.92 8.37 -13.42
CA ASN A 346 7.92 7.32 -13.63
C ASN A 346 7.79 6.90 -15.09
N GLY A 347 8.17 7.78 -16.01
CA GLY A 347 8.15 7.49 -17.43
C GLY A 347 9.03 8.45 -18.20
N MET A 348 9.57 7.97 -19.32
CA MET A 348 10.37 8.77 -20.26
C MET A 348 10.12 8.27 -21.67
N GLN A 349 9.87 9.20 -22.62
CA GLN A 349 9.60 8.86 -24.01
C GLN A 349 10.25 9.86 -24.98
N SER A 350 10.86 9.36 -26.05
CA SER A 350 11.30 10.15 -27.22
C SER A 350 11.56 9.24 -28.40
N GLY A 351 11.09 9.64 -29.59
CA GLY A 351 11.25 8.84 -30.81
C GLY A 351 10.66 7.43 -30.71
N ASN A 352 11.14 6.52 -31.56
CA ASN A 352 10.70 5.13 -31.60
C ASN A 352 11.87 4.17 -31.42
N ILE A 353 11.61 2.99 -30.86
CA ILE A 353 12.57 1.90 -30.69
C ILE A 353 12.09 0.62 -31.39
N GLY A 354 12.99 -0.39 -31.49
CA GLY A 354 12.66 -1.68 -32.09
C GLY A 354 12.36 -1.57 -33.58
N LYS A 355 11.30 -2.24 -34.04
CA LYS A 355 10.93 -2.29 -35.47
C LYS A 355 10.53 -0.93 -36.06
N MET A 356 10.14 0.03 -35.21
CA MET A 356 9.75 1.37 -35.60
C MET A 356 10.93 2.37 -35.54
N ALA A 357 12.10 1.94 -35.12
CA ALA A 357 13.29 2.80 -35.07
C ALA A 357 13.66 3.33 -36.47
N SER A 358 14.06 4.58 -36.53
CA SER A 358 14.47 5.25 -37.79
C SER A 358 15.63 6.21 -37.56
N ASN A 359 16.34 6.58 -38.62
CA ASN A 359 17.47 7.51 -38.56
C ASN A 359 17.00 8.97 -38.44
N GLN A 360 16.23 9.24 -37.36
CA GLN A 360 15.60 10.55 -37.13
C GLN A 360 16.04 11.17 -35.80
N ILE A 361 16.21 12.50 -35.81
CA ILE A 361 16.23 13.32 -34.60
C ILE A 361 14.77 13.65 -34.32
N PRO A 362 14.21 13.26 -33.17
CA PRO A 362 12.82 13.51 -32.83
C PRO A 362 12.55 15.00 -32.60
N THR A 363 11.28 15.36 -32.55
CA THR A 363 10.85 16.76 -32.30
C THR A 363 10.71 17.06 -30.83
N THR A 364 10.40 16.04 -30.02
CA THR A 364 10.12 16.17 -28.58
C THR A 364 10.70 15.00 -27.78
N ALA A 365 10.90 15.25 -26.49
CA ALA A 365 11.11 14.23 -25.47
C ALA A 365 10.33 14.61 -24.22
N SER A 366 9.65 13.66 -23.61
CA SER A 366 8.84 13.91 -22.41
C SER A 366 9.20 12.96 -21.26
N ALA A 367 9.04 13.44 -20.03
CA ALA A 367 9.18 12.63 -18.83
C ALA A 367 8.11 13.01 -17.80
N VAL A 368 7.73 12.03 -16.98
CA VAL A 368 6.90 12.24 -15.79
C VAL A 368 7.79 12.11 -14.56
N ILE A 369 7.81 13.16 -13.76
CA ILE A 369 8.55 13.24 -12.49
C ILE A 369 7.57 13.06 -11.35
N ASP A 370 7.88 12.15 -10.43
CA ASP A 370 7.17 11.91 -9.18
C ASP A 370 8.00 12.42 -8.00
N LEU A 371 7.42 13.30 -7.20
CA LEU A 371 8.01 13.81 -5.97
C LEU A 371 7.29 13.18 -4.78
N ARG A 372 8.01 12.43 -3.95
CA ARG A 372 7.45 12.01 -2.66
C ARG A 372 7.81 13.02 -1.59
N LEU A 373 6.80 13.45 -0.85
CA LEU A 373 6.88 14.52 0.13
C LEU A 373 6.84 13.95 1.55
N VAL A 374 7.56 14.62 2.45
CA VAL A 374 7.58 14.28 3.87
C VAL A 374 7.12 15.46 4.72
N LEU A 375 7.00 15.26 6.02
CA LEU A 375 6.57 16.31 6.94
C LEU A 375 7.44 17.58 6.79
N GLY A 376 6.77 18.71 6.62
CA GLY A 376 7.38 20.02 6.38
C GLY A 376 7.43 20.43 4.91
N ASN A 377 7.34 19.47 3.96
CA ASN A 377 7.27 19.83 2.55
C ASN A 377 5.88 20.39 2.18
N ASP A 378 5.88 21.50 1.48
CA ASP A 378 4.74 22.04 0.75
C ASP A 378 4.84 21.61 -0.71
N TRP A 379 3.76 21.06 -1.29
CA TRP A 379 3.78 20.48 -2.62
C TRP A 379 4.01 21.49 -3.74
N GLU A 380 3.39 22.69 -3.65
CA GLU A 380 3.56 23.77 -4.64
C GLU A 380 4.99 24.29 -4.61
N ARG A 381 5.53 24.54 -3.41
CA ARG A 381 6.91 24.98 -3.24
C ARG A 381 7.90 23.96 -3.75
N GLN A 382 7.64 22.66 -3.54
CA GLN A 382 8.52 21.62 -3.99
C GLN A 382 8.52 21.49 -5.52
N GLN A 383 7.35 21.62 -6.16
CA GLN A 383 7.25 21.72 -7.62
C GLN A 383 7.99 22.96 -8.14
N GLN A 384 7.83 24.10 -7.48
CA GLN A 384 8.50 25.34 -7.87
C GLN A 384 10.02 25.22 -7.86
N LYS A 385 10.61 24.53 -6.87
CA LYS A 385 12.06 24.24 -6.83
C LYS A 385 12.52 23.43 -8.05
N VAL A 386 11.72 22.45 -8.48
CA VAL A 386 12.00 21.68 -9.71
C VAL A 386 11.93 22.59 -10.93
N ILE A 387 10.90 23.44 -11.04
CA ILE A 387 10.72 24.37 -12.15
C ILE A 387 11.90 25.38 -12.22
N GLU A 388 12.38 25.86 -11.09
CA GLU A 388 13.54 26.76 -11.04
C GLU A 388 14.87 26.10 -11.40
N HIS A 389 14.96 24.75 -11.29
CA HIS A 389 16.13 24.00 -11.71
C HIS A 389 16.18 23.78 -13.23
N ILE A 390 15.02 23.80 -13.90
CA ILE A 390 14.87 23.64 -15.36
C ILE A 390 15.30 24.90 -16.09
#